data_4956e50900c02631967dea9128233d98
#
_entry.id   4956e50900c02631967dea9128233d98
#
_cell.length_a   1.000
_cell.length_b   1.000
_cell.length_c   1.000
_cell.angle_alpha   90.00
_cell.angle_beta   90.00
_cell.angle_gamma   90.00
#
_symmetry.space_group_name_H-M   'P 1'
#
loop_
_entity.id
_entity.type
_entity.pdbx_description
1 polymer ?
#
loop_
_entity_poly.entity_id
_entity_poly.type
_entity_poly.pdbx_seq_one_letter_code
_entity_poly.pdbx_strand_id
1 'polypeptide(L)'
;MRLPLVVGTGALMTGVLLMGGLVATALAPMPAVNVDAMELDGASMLSTPVPEVSPHPELVVRVSRRLKPGDWQVVMDGRAVAVSTTTTGAILRVALPGPMPLGSRHTVLLVAGAMHIKAAFKIVPPLTAAVNLQLYHLQADAPASVAATIHFSRAVADRARTQEQVRMTGHPTISWPDTQTLELVSTGFGLSDHASVTVDAGIQAADGTWSREGASAELTVPSTLTRVLPDRMVQMYYVNTDDGRASLMAHLNQIDVLSPAWYDANADGSITGYARRDIIDAARAGGVAIIPLVVNKDVDPAVGHAILSDPARRAVLAGNLVNEAKTYGYAGFQLDFEQIPWADRDLLTALVQDCANAFHPAGLNLSIAVIPRLPGDEAASGTLLDYFHQWSGAYDFAALAKAADFLSFMTYDEHNGVTPPGPVSGTPWMRAALEFSMQGVPPEKGTLGLPTYYHDWTGVGRLTSSSYADAMMLAQAHGATPAVDVTEEEMHFGYNAFGVHHELWIQSTDTLRRKLPLMYEYGLKGISVWRLGFEDPSFWTLIPPRR
;
A
#
# COMPACT_ATOMS: atom_id res chain seq x y z
N MET A 1 14.75 -11.02 -35.38
CA MET A 1 14.63 -12.43 -35.74
C MET A 1 13.18 -12.83 -35.52
N ARG A 2 12.42 -12.99 -36.61
CA ARG A 2 10.98 -13.26 -36.57
C ARG A 2 10.78 -14.75 -36.44
N LEU A 3 9.98 -15.19 -35.45
CA LEU A 3 9.46 -16.57 -35.41
C LEU A 3 7.98 -16.56 -35.80
N PRO A 4 7.53 -17.50 -36.60
CA PRO A 4 6.15 -17.53 -37.08
C PRO A 4 5.22 -18.29 -36.12
N LEU A 5 3.98 -17.81 -36.10
CA LEU A 5 2.84 -18.41 -35.40
C LEU A 5 2.38 -19.66 -36.18
N VAL A 6 2.37 -20.82 -35.53
CA VAL A 6 1.82 -22.06 -36.10
C VAL A 6 0.36 -22.16 -35.70
N VAL A 7 -0.51 -22.15 -36.71
CA VAL A 7 -1.93 -22.49 -36.58
C VAL A 7 -2.06 -24.00 -36.73
N GLY A 8 -2.49 -24.69 -35.68
CA GLY A 8 -2.83 -26.11 -35.70
C GLY A 8 -4.30 -26.32 -36.01
N THR A 9 -4.58 -26.83 -37.19
CA THR A 9 -5.87 -27.42 -37.54
C THR A 9 -5.94 -28.87 -37.03
N GLY A 10 -6.94 -29.20 -36.23
CA GLY A 10 -7.27 -30.56 -35.81
C GLY A 10 -8.74 -30.85 -35.97
N ALA A 11 -9.08 -31.60 -37.02
CA ALA A 11 -10.40 -32.18 -37.22
C ALA A 11 -10.47 -33.60 -36.67
N LEU A 12 -11.66 -34.01 -36.18
CA LEU A 12 -12.20 -35.39 -36.19
C LEU A 12 -13.64 -35.33 -35.68
N MET A 13 -14.64 -35.54 -36.51
CA MET A 13 -15.32 -36.75 -36.99
C MET A 13 -16.03 -37.55 -35.88
N THR A 14 -17.36 -37.62 -36.01
CA THR A 14 -18.27 -38.74 -36.30
C THR A 14 -19.68 -38.24 -36.06
N GLY A 15 -20.66 -38.19 -36.90
CA GLY A 15 -21.18 -39.16 -37.83
C GLY A 15 -22.56 -39.67 -37.35
N VAL A 16 -23.66 -39.10 -37.92
CA VAL A 16 -24.93 -39.83 -38.14
C VAL A 16 -25.59 -39.29 -39.41
N LEU A 17 -25.74 -40.19 -40.38
CA LEU A 17 -26.53 -39.97 -41.60
C LEU A 17 -28.01 -39.93 -41.30
N LEU A 18 -28.74 -38.96 -41.86
CA LEU A 18 -30.11 -39.08 -42.24
C LEU A 18 -30.37 -38.35 -43.58
N MET A 19 -30.79 -39.13 -44.56
CA MET A 19 -31.12 -38.72 -45.90
C MET A 19 -32.32 -37.76 -45.92
N GLY A 20 -32.22 -36.70 -46.67
CA GLY A 20 -33.32 -35.86 -47.08
C GLY A 20 -32.83 -34.84 -48.09
N GLY A 21 -33.10 -35.08 -49.35
CA GLY A 21 -32.64 -34.26 -50.46
C GLY A 21 -33.02 -32.80 -50.30
N LEU A 22 -32.01 -31.93 -50.40
CA LEU A 22 -32.20 -30.49 -50.58
C LEU A 22 -31.25 -30.00 -51.66
N VAL A 23 -31.84 -29.29 -52.61
CA VAL A 23 -31.22 -28.56 -53.68
C VAL A 23 -30.12 -27.64 -53.08
N ALA A 24 -28.88 -27.89 -53.44
CA ALA A 24 -27.76 -27.04 -53.08
C ALA A 24 -27.80 -25.77 -53.94
N THR A 25 -28.45 -24.73 -53.46
CA THR A 25 -28.13 -23.38 -53.89
C THR A 25 -26.78 -23.00 -53.25
N ALA A 26 -25.75 -22.87 -54.09
CA ALA A 26 -24.45 -22.37 -53.67
C ALA A 26 -24.62 -20.95 -53.11
N LEU A 27 -24.72 -20.85 -51.79
CA LEU A 27 -24.60 -19.56 -51.11
C LEU A 27 -23.15 -19.10 -51.27
N ALA A 28 -22.97 -17.97 -51.98
CA ALA A 28 -21.67 -17.30 -52.04
C ALA A 28 -21.13 -17.11 -50.60
N PRO A 29 -19.87 -17.35 -50.33
CA PRO A 29 -19.34 -17.19 -49.00
C PRO A 29 -19.57 -15.76 -48.52
N MET A 30 -20.29 -15.60 -47.41
CA MET A 30 -20.52 -14.28 -46.85
C MET A 30 -19.14 -13.67 -46.51
N PRO A 31 -18.92 -12.40 -46.91
CA PRO A 31 -17.65 -11.73 -46.59
C PRO A 31 -17.43 -11.74 -45.06
N ALA A 32 -16.16 -11.91 -44.65
CA ALA A 32 -15.81 -11.97 -43.24
C ALA A 32 -16.31 -10.74 -42.47
N VAL A 33 -16.86 -10.98 -41.30
CA VAL A 33 -17.27 -9.94 -40.36
C VAL A 33 -16.19 -9.83 -39.31
N ASN A 34 -15.70 -8.62 -39.04
CA ASN A 34 -14.82 -8.33 -37.94
C ASN A 34 -15.61 -7.62 -36.84
N VAL A 35 -15.24 -7.88 -35.60
CA VAL A 35 -15.73 -7.13 -34.43
C VAL A 35 -14.67 -6.09 -34.08
N ASP A 36 -15.04 -4.83 -34.18
CA ASP A 36 -14.18 -3.70 -33.91
C ASP A 36 -14.15 -3.35 -32.42
N ALA A 37 -15.27 -3.57 -31.72
CA ALA A 37 -15.37 -3.43 -30.27
C ALA A 37 -16.51 -4.30 -29.72
N MET A 38 -16.35 -4.78 -28.50
CA MET A 38 -17.37 -5.47 -27.72
C MET A 38 -17.32 -4.90 -26.31
N GLU A 39 -18.39 -4.23 -25.92
CA GLU A 39 -18.49 -3.49 -24.66
C GLU A 39 -19.71 -3.97 -23.87
N LEU A 40 -19.59 -4.01 -22.55
CA LEU A 40 -20.70 -4.28 -21.64
C LEU A 40 -20.78 -3.12 -20.64
N ASP A 41 -21.93 -2.42 -20.62
CA ASP A 41 -22.10 -1.17 -19.86
C ASP A 41 -20.96 -0.15 -20.11
N GLY A 42 -20.40 -0.10 -21.33
CA GLY A 42 -19.28 0.75 -21.71
C GLY A 42 -17.89 0.20 -21.38
N ALA A 43 -17.79 -0.90 -20.64
CA ALA A 43 -16.53 -1.56 -20.35
C ALA A 43 -16.12 -2.52 -21.48
N SER A 44 -14.88 -2.45 -21.94
CA SER A 44 -14.38 -3.34 -23.01
C SER A 44 -14.34 -4.78 -22.53
N MET A 45 -14.98 -5.67 -23.31
CA MET A 45 -14.98 -7.11 -23.05
C MET A 45 -13.74 -7.84 -23.59
N LEU A 46 -12.94 -7.16 -24.39
CA LEU A 46 -11.75 -7.72 -25.05
C LEU A 46 -10.46 -7.37 -24.29
N SER A 47 -10.59 -6.72 -23.14
CA SER A 47 -9.48 -6.33 -22.26
C SER A 47 -9.36 -7.27 -21.05
N THR A 48 -8.19 -7.29 -20.46
CA THR A 48 -7.93 -7.82 -19.11
C THR A 48 -7.69 -6.63 -18.18
N PRO A 49 -8.20 -6.59 -16.93
CA PRO A 49 -8.94 -7.64 -16.23
C PRO A 49 -10.39 -7.83 -16.73
N VAL A 50 -11.02 -8.93 -16.26
CA VAL A 50 -12.43 -9.23 -16.57
C VAL A 50 -13.32 -8.10 -16.04
N PRO A 51 -14.13 -7.43 -16.89
CA PRO A 51 -14.91 -6.26 -16.47
C PRO A 51 -15.98 -6.62 -15.43
N GLU A 52 -16.17 -5.74 -14.47
CA GLU A 52 -17.33 -5.74 -13.55
C GLU A 52 -18.43 -4.84 -14.12
N VAL A 53 -19.65 -5.33 -14.16
CA VAL A 53 -20.77 -4.65 -14.79
C VAL A 53 -22.04 -4.71 -13.92
N SER A 54 -23.04 -3.91 -14.25
CA SER A 54 -24.30 -3.84 -13.52
C SER A 54 -25.07 -5.17 -13.55
N PRO A 55 -26.05 -5.37 -12.64
CA PRO A 55 -26.91 -6.56 -12.67
C PRO A 55 -27.81 -6.67 -13.91
N HIS A 56 -27.93 -5.61 -14.70
CA HIS A 56 -28.72 -5.53 -15.93
C HIS A 56 -27.85 -4.98 -17.08
N PRO A 57 -26.83 -5.71 -17.51
CA PRO A 57 -25.86 -5.15 -18.44
C PRO A 57 -26.42 -5.09 -19.87
N GLU A 58 -26.06 -4.04 -20.61
CA GLU A 58 -26.28 -3.91 -22.04
C GLU A 58 -25.02 -4.25 -22.82
N LEU A 59 -25.10 -5.26 -23.69
CA LEU A 59 -23.99 -5.61 -24.59
C LEU A 59 -24.07 -4.74 -25.86
N VAL A 60 -23.01 -4.02 -26.14
CA VAL A 60 -22.82 -3.21 -27.35
C VAL A 60 -21.70 -3.82 -28.18
N VAL A 61 -22.00 -4.22 -29.41
CA VAL A 61 -21.00 -4.77 -30.33
C VAL A 61 -20.91 -3.90 -31.57
N ARG A 62 -19.71 -3.43 -31.91
CA ARG A 62 -19.39 -2.72 -33.14
C ARG A 62 -18.78 -3.72 -34.14
N VAL A 63 -19.36 -3.78 -35.31
CA VAL A 63 -18.95 -4.72 -36.35
C VAL A 63 -18.59 -3.97 -37.63
N SER A 64 -17.71 -4.56 -38.45
CA SER A 64 -17.23 -3.95 -39.70
C SER A 64 -18.29 -3.75 -40.76
N ARG A 65 -19.47 -4.38 -40.65
CA ARG A 65 -20.59 -4.22 -41.55
C ARG A 65 -21.91 -4.49 -40.84
N ARG A 66 -23.02 -3.98 -41.45
CA ARG A 66 -24.38 -4.21 -40.95
C ARG A 66 -24.72 -5.71 -41.01
N LEU A 67 -25.19 -6.27 -39.89
CA LEU A 67 -25.73 -7.62 -39.78
C LEU A 67 -27.28 -7.56 -39.79
N LYS A 68 -27.91 -8.55 -40.43
CA LYS A 68 -29.38 -8.70 -40.39
C LYS A 68 -29.79 -9.57 -39.20
N PRO A 69 -31.01 -9.43 -38.67
CA PRO A 69 -31.55 -10.38 -37.71
C PRO A 69 -31.45 -11.81 -38.27
N GLY A 70 -30.87 -12.73 -37.50
CA GLY A 70 -30.61 -14.12 -37.90
C GLY A 70 -29.20 -14.39 -38.42
N ASP A 71 -28.44 -13.37 -38.82
CA ASP A 71 -27.02 -13.53 -39.19
C ASP A 71 -26.11 -13.73 -37.99
N TRP A 72 -26.62 -13.56 -36.78
CA TRP A 72 -25.87 -13.61 -35.53
C TRP A 72 -26.70 -14.09 -34.34
N GLN A 73 -26.04 -14.59 -33.33
CA GLN A 73 -26.60 -15.09 -32.08
C GLN A 73 -25.71 -14.72 -30.89
N VAL A 74 -26.36 -14.42 -29.77
CA VAL A 74 -25.67 -14.29 -28.48
C VAL A 74 -26.01 -15.51 -27.62
N VAL A 75 -24.99 -16.13 -27.06
CA VAL A 75 -25.11 -17.25 -26.13
C VAL A 75 -24.49 -16.80 -24.78
N MET A 76 -25.27 -16.86 -23.72
CA MET A 76 -24.78 -16.56 -22.36
C MET A 76 -24.82 -17.84 -21.52
N ASP A 77 -23.69 -18.17 -20.91
CA ASP A 77 -23.50 -19.37 -20.09
C ASP A 77 -23.99 -20.66 -20.76
N GLY A 78 -23.74 -20.77 -22.08
CA GLY A 78 -24.13 -21.91 -22.89
C GLY A 78 -25.59 -21.95 -23.32
N ARG A 79 -26.40 -20.91 -23.04
CA ARG A 79 -27.78 -20.80 -23.45
C ARG A 79 -27.98 -19.63 -24.43
N ALA A 80 -28.71 -19.88 -25.52
CA ALA A 80 -29.07 -18.82 -26.46
C ALA A 80 -29.93 -17.78 -25.76
N VAL A 81 -29.57 -16.53 -25.93
CA VAL A 81 -30.31 -15.40 -25.38
C VAL A 81 -31.32 -14.90 -26.41
N ALA A 82 -32.59 -14.79 -26.02
CA ALA A 82 -33.61 -14.13 -26.83
C ALA A 82 -33.27 -12.64 -26.88
N VAL A 83 -32.95 -12.16 -28.06
CA VAL A 83 -32.39 -10.83 -28.25
C VAL A 83 -33.46 -9.83 -28.63
N SER A 84 -33.73 -8.89 -27.73
CA SER A 84 -34.41 -7.63 -28.10
C SER A 84 -33.35 -6.68 -28.66
N THR A 85 -33.35 -6.44 -29.97
CA THR A 85 -32.25 -5.67 -30.57
C THR A 85 -32.75 -4.42 -31.26
N THR A 86 -32.00 -3.34 -31.08
CA THR A 86 -31.97 -2.21 -32.01
C THR A 86 -30.64 -2.27 -32.77
N THR A 87 -30.72 -2.54 -34.08
CA THR A 87 -29.54 -2.41 -34.95
C THR A 87 -29.57 -1.05 -35.64
N THR A 88 -28.62 -0.21 -35.31
CA THR A 88 -28.40 1.06 -36.01
C THR A 88 -27.05 0.97 -36.75
N GLY A 89 -27.13 0.70 -38.06
CA GLY A 89 -25.92 0.59 -38.88
C GLY A 89 -25.09 -0.67 -38.55
N ALA A 90 -23.82 -0.47 -38.11
CA ALA A 90 -22.85 -1.51 -37.75
C ALA A 90 -22.76 -1.72 -36.21
N ILE A 91 -23.77 -1.30 -35.46
CA ILE A 91 -23.81 -1.44 -33.99
C ILE A 91 -24.98 -2.35 -33.61
N LEU A 92 -24.66 -3.38 -32.82
CA LEU A 92 -25.62 -4.28 -32.18
C LEU A 92 -25.73 -3.89 -30.70
N ARG A 93 -26.95 -3.67 -30.20
CA ARG A 93 -27.25 -3.49 -28.78
C ARG A 93 -28.12 -4.64 -28.30
N VAL A 94 -27.70 -5.28 -27.24
CA VAL A 94 -28.35 -6.48 -26.71
C VAL A 94 -28.54 -6.31 -25.22
N ALA A 95 -29.79 -6.22 -24.75
CA ALA A 95 -30.08 -6.35 -23.34
C ALA A 95 -29.90 -7.82 -22.93
N LEU A 96 -28.99 -8.08 -22.03
CA LEU A 96 -28.80 -9.43 -21.49
C LEU A 96 -29.89 -9.74 -20.44
N PRO A 97 -30.21 -11.03 -20.20
CA PRO A 97 -31.17 -11.40 -19.17
C PRO A 97 -30.71 -10.93 -17.78
N GLY A 98 -31.60 -10.28 -17.05
CA GLY A 98 -31.32 -9.79 -15.69
C GLY A 98 -32.58 -9.79 -14.81
N PRO A 99 -32.45 -9.49 -13.52
CA PRO A 99 -31.19 -9.17 -12.80
C PRO A 99 -30.32 -10.40 -12.56
N MET A 100 -29.01 -10.25 -12.81
CA MET A 100 -28.03 -11.30 -12.52
C MET A 100 -27.59 -11.21 -11.06
N PRO A 101 -27.26 -12.35 -10.41
CA PRO A 101 -26.81 -12.35 -9.03
C PRO A 101 -25.51 -11.53 -8.82
N LEU A 102 -25.49 -10.68 -7.81
CA LEU A 102 -24.31 -9.87 -7.47
C LEU A 102 -23.09 -10.79 -7.18
N GLY A 103 -21.94 -10.43 -7.74
CA GLY A 103 -20.70 -11.17 -7.61
C GLY A 103 -20.58 -12.41 -8.51
N SER A 104 -21.63 -12.76 -9.28
CA SER A 104 -21.58 -13.90 -10.19
C SER A 104 -20.69 -13.65 -11.40
N ARG A 105 -20.10 -14.72 -11.92
CA ARG A 105 -19.32 -14.68 -13.17
C ARG A 105 -20.13 -15.28 -14.30
N HIS A 106 -20.03 -14.66 -15.45
CA HIS A 106 -20.76 -15.06 -16.66
C HIS A 106 -19.85 -15.05 -17.87
N THR A 107 -20.26 -15.81 -18.87
CA THR A 107 -19.61 -15.79 -20.19
C THR A 107 -20.62 -15.43 -21.26
N VAL A 108 -20.20 -14.61 -22.21
CA VAL A 108 -20.98 -14.32 -23.40
C VAL A 108 -20.19 -14.77 -24.63
N LEU A 109 -20.89 -15.41 -25.57
CA LEU A 109 -20.36 -15.83 -26.86
C LEU A 109 -21.20 -15.16 -27.93
N LEU A 110 -20.59 -14.35 -28.78
CA LEU A 110 -21.16 -13.82 -30.00
C LEU A 110 -20.82 -14.76 -31.16
N VAL A 111 -21.83 -15.22 -31.86
CA VAL A 111 -21.68 -16.04 -33.05
C VAL A 111 -22.24 -15.29 -34.24
N ALA A 112 -21.47 -15.12 -35.30
CA ALA A 112 -21.90 -14.50 -36.56
C ALA A 112 -21.21 -15.20 -37.74
N GLY A 113 -21.90 -16.17 -38.35
CA GLY A 113 -21.31 -17.04 -39.36
C GLY A 113 -20.16 -17.87 -38.81
N ALA A 114 -18.98 -17.73 -39.39
CA ALA A 114 -17.76 -18.42 -38.93
C ALA A 114 -17.04 -17.68 -37.76
N MET A 115 -17.51 -16.50 -37.38
CA MET A 115 -16.92 -15.71 -36.32
C MET A 115 -17.49 -16.09 -34.95
N HIS A 116 -16.62 -16.43 -34.00
CA HIS A 116 -16.99 -16.77 -32.65
C HIS A 116 -16.10 -15.94 -31.70
N ILE A 117 -16.71 -15.04 -30.92
CA ILE A 117 -16.00 -14.25 -29.91
C ILE A 117 -16.58 -14.56 -28.54
N LYS A 118 -15.75 -15.13 -27.68
CA LYS A 118 -16.09 -15.44 -26.30
C LYS A 118 -15.41 -14.43 -25.37
N ALA A 119 -16.20 -13.86 -24.47
CA ALA A 119 -15.70 -12.97 -23.42
C ALA A 119 -16.33 -13.35 -22.06
N ALA A 120 -15.64 -13.02 -20.99
CA ALA A 120 -16.13 -13.22 -19.63
C ALA A 120 -16.41 -11.85 -18.99
N PHE A 121 -17.36 -11.83 -18.05
CA PHE A 121 -17.63 -10.66 -17.20
C PHE A 121 -18.07 -11.11 -15.81
N LYS A 122 -18.02 -10.18 -14.87
CA LYS A 122 -18.44 -10.39 -13.50
C LYS A 122 -19.49 -9.35 -13.14
N ILE A 123 -20.56 -9.78 -12.49
CA ILE A 123 -21.51 -8.83 -11.91
C ILE A 123 -20.87 -8.21 -10.66
N VAL A 124 -20.99 -6.90 -10.52
CA VAL A 124 -20.48 -6.20 -9.33
C VAL A 124 -20.87 -6.94 -8.05
N PRO A 125 -19.94 -7.16 -7.12
CA PRO A 125 -20.27 -7.83 -5.87
C PRO A 125 -21.22 -6.95 -5.02
N PRO A 126 -21.86 -7.49 -3.97
CA PRO A 126 -22.57 -6.68 -3.00
C PRO A 126 -21.64 -5.60 -2.40
N LEU A 127 -22.22 -4.46 -2.01
CA LEU A 127 -21.49 -3.49 -1.19
C LEU A 127 -21.06 -4.17 0.10
N THR A 128 -19.82 -3.97 0.51
CA THR A 128 -19.30 -4.41 1.82
C THR A 128 -18.83 -3.20 2.62
N ALA A 129 -18.90 -3.31 3.94
CA ALA A 129 -18.35 -2.35 4.87
C ALA A 129 -17.26 -3.04 5.70
N ALA A 130 -16.06 -2.49 5.71
CA ALA A 130 -15.00 -2.86 6.63
C ALA A 130 -14.99 -1.85 7.78
N VAL A 131 -15.00 -2.35 9.01
CA VAL A 131 -15.07 -1.54 10.23
C VAL A 131 -13.79 -1.70 11.00
N ASN A 132 -13.12 -0.58 11.27
CA ASN A 132 -11.98 -0.50 12.18
C ASN A 132 -12.38 0.35 13.39
N LEU A 133 -12.24 -0.19 14.60
CA LEU A 133 -12.52 0.48 15.87
C LEU A 133 -11.24 0.52 16.69
N GLN A 134 -10.82 1.70 17.12
CA GLN A 134 -9.54 1.89 17.80
C GLN A 134 -9.62 2.95 18.91
N LEU A 135 -8.71 2.88 19.88
CA LEU A 135 -8.48 3.98 20.81
C LEU A 135 -7.86 5.14 20.04
N TYR A 136 -8.53 6.28 20.09
CA TYR A 136 -8.09 7.50 19.42
C TYR A 136 -7.31 8.41 20.39
N HIS A 137 -7.70 8.41 21.65
CA HIS A 137 -7.06 9.17 22.73
C HIS A 137 -7.22 8.45 24.04
N LEU A 138 -6.14 8.29 24.79
CA LEU A 138 -6.17 7.77 26.15
C LEU A 138 -5.14 8.53 26.97
N GLN A 139 -5.58 9.42 27.85
CA GLN A 139 -4.73 10.19 28.77
C GLN A 139 -5.02 9.81 30.20
N ALA A 140 -4.01 9.98 31.08
CA ALA A 140 -4.15 9.62 32.51
C ALA A 140 -5.27 10.41 33.22
N ASP A 141 -5.52 11.63 32.76
CA ASP A 141 -6.37 12.63 33.44
C ASP A 141 -7.60 13.02 32.62
N ALA A 142 -7.86 12.37 31.49
CA ALA A 142 -9.00 12.64 30.63
C ALA A 142 -9.71 11.37 30.19
N PRO A 143 -11.04 11.43 29.94
CA PRO A 143 -11.75 10.31 29.37
C PRO A 143 -11.16 9.88 28.04
N ALA A 144 -11.13 8.56 27.81
CA ALA A 144 -10.66 8.00 26.56
C ALA A 144 -11.57 8.40 25.40
N SER A 145 -10.98 8.52 24.23
CA SER A 145 -11.72 8.68 22.97
C SER A 145 -11.53 7.43 22.12
N VAL A 146 -12.58 7.04 21.42
CA VAL A 146 -12.59 5.89 20.52
C VAL A 146 -13.00 6.37 19.14
N ALA A 147 -12.21 6.00 18.12
CA ALA A 147 -12.51 6.30 16.73
C ALA A 147 -12.93 5.03 16.00
N ALA A 148 -13.94 5.15 15.14
CA ALA A 148 -14.32 4.13 14.18
C ALA A 148 -14.12 4.69 12.77
N THR A 149 -13.46 3.91 11.94
CA THR A 149 -13.37 4.16 10.49
C THR A 149 -14.12 3.05 9.77
N ILE A 150 -15.12 3.42 8.98
CA ILE A 150 -15.92 2.49 8.20
C ILE A 150 -15.61 2.76 6.73
N HIS A 151 -15.02 1.78 6.07
CA HIS A 151 -14.73 1.87 4.65
C HIS A 151 -15.70 1.01 3.85
N PHE A 152 -16.44 1.63 2.95
CA PHE A 152 -17.33 0.96 2.03
C PHE A 152 -16.58 0.62 0.73
N SER A 153 -16.77 -0.59 0.22
CA SER A 153 -16.10 -1.05 -1.00
C SER A 153 -16.43 -0.22 -2.25
N ARG A 154 -17.44 0.65 -2.18
CA ARG A 154 -17.87 1.61 -3.22
C ARG A 154 -18.52 2.84 -2.58
N ALA A 155 -18.61 3.92 -3.36
CA ALA A 155 -19.30 5.14 -2.93
C ALA A 155 -20.74 4.85 -2.49
N VAL A 156 -21.16 5.38 -1.36
CA VAL A 156 -22.54 5.27 -0.88
C VAL A 156 -23.45 6.25 -1.65
N ALA A 157 -24.69 5.84 -1.88
CA ALA A 157 -25.66 6.65 -2.63
C ALA A 157 -26.11 7.89 -1.83
N ASP A 158 -26.31 7.75 -0.52
CA ASP A 158 -26.81 8.78 0.36
C ASP A 158 -26.09 8.69 1.72
N ARG A 159 -25.25 9.68 2.01
CA ARG A 159 -24.47 9.74 3.27
C ARG A 159 -25.35 9.92 4.49
N ALA A 160 -26.39 10.75 4.41
CA ALA A 160 -27.27 11.02 5.55
C ALA A 160 -28.03 9.75 5.96
N ARG A 161 -28.60 9.06 5.00
CA ARG A 161 -29.26 7.78 5.23
C ARG A 161 -28.30 6.70 5.70
N THR A 162 -27.10 6.67 5.19
CA THR A 162 -26.06 5.72 5.63
C THR A 162 -25.67 5.97 7.09
N GLN A 163 -25.56 7.23 7.52
CA GLN A 163 -25.30 7.56 8.92
C GLN A 163 -26.39 7.03 9.87
N GLU A 164 -27.67 7.05 9.46
CA GLU A 164 -28.77 6.51 10.26
C GLU A 164 -28.68 4.97 10.44
N GLN A 165 -27.95 4.30 9.56
CA GLN A 165 -27.73 2.85 9.59
C GLN A 165 -26.44 2.46 10.33
N VAL A 166 -25.73 3.44 10.90
CA VAL A 166 -24.50 3.22 11.67
C VAL A 166 -24.74 3.67 13.12
N ARG A 167 -24.40 2.80 14.04
CA ARG A 167 -24.50 3.08 15.48
C ARG A 167 -23.14 2.87 16.14
N MET A 168 -22.75 3.80 16.99
CA MET A 168 -21.55 3.71 17.81
C MET A 168 -21.88 4.06 19.26
N THR A 169 -21.23 3.38 20.20
CA THR A 169 -21.34 3.68 21.64
C THR A 169 -20.98 5.13 21.93
N GLY A 170 -21.77 5.80 22.73
CA GLY A 170 -21.57 7.21 23.11
C GLY A 170 -22.25 8.18 22.13
N HIS A 171 -21.68 9.37 22.00
CA HIS A 171 -22.19 10.45 21.14
C HIS A 171 -21.11 10.83 20.12
N PRO A 172 -20.95 10.06 19.04
CA PRO A 172 -19.87 10.31 18.08
C PRO A 172 -20.07 11.59 17.30
N THR A 173 -18.97 12.32 17.08
CA THR A 173 -18.87 13.25 15.95
C THR A 173 -18.64 12.46 14.68
N ILE A 174 -19.27 12.88 13.61
CA ILE A 174 -19.31 12.13 12.34
C ILE A 174 -18.71 12.98 11.23
N SER A 175 -17.83 12.40 10.44
CA SER A 175 -17.24 13.03 9.25
C SER A 175 -17.17 12.06 8.08
N TRP A 176 -17.15 12.62 6.86
CA TRP A 176 -16.97 11.87 5.62
C TRP A 176 -15.76 12.46 4.87
N PRO A 177 -14.58 11.88 5.04
CA PRO A 177 -13.40 12.30 4.27
C PRO A 177 -13.61 12.20 2.77
N ASP A 178 -14.33 11.16 2.34
CA ASP A 178 -14.65 10.91 0.93
C ASP A 178 -16.03 10.24 0.77
N THR A 179 -16.33 9.71 -0.43
CA THR A 179 -17.63 9.07 -0.73
C THR A 179 -17.75 7.64 -0.23
N GLN A 180 -16.66 7.05 0.26
CA GLN A 180 -16.58 5.65 0.69
C GLN A 180 -16.19 5.50 2.15
N THR A 181 -15.70 6.56 2.80
CA THR A 181 -15.18 6.49 4.16
C THR A 181 -16.02 7.33 5.10
N LEU A 182 -16.50 6.70 6.16
CA LEU A 182 -17.23 7.32 7.27
C LEU A 182 -16.36 7.21 8.53
N GLU A 183 -16.09 8.35 9.15
CA GLU A 183 -15.38 8.43 10.43
C GLU A 183 -16.30 8.86 11.54
N LEU A 184 -16.16 8.19 12.69
CA LEU A 184 -16.87 8.50 13.92
C LEU A 184 -15.87 8.60 15.07
N VAL A 185 -15.95 9.65 15.87
CA VAL A 185 -15.14 9.80 17.09
C VAL A 185 -16.06 10.04 18.26
N SER A 186 -16.00 9.15 19.25
CA SER A 186 -16.75 9.27 20.49
C SER A 186 -15.80 9.44 21.67
N THR A 187 -16.14 10.29 22.62
CA THR A 187 -15.35 10.63 23.79
C THR A 187 -16.08 10.24 25.07
N GLY A 188 -15.39 10.24 26.20
CA GLY A 188 -16.02 10.04 27.51
C GLY A 188 -15.97 8.62 28.04
N PHE A 189 -15.11 7.76 27.45
CA PHE A 189 -14.93 6.39 27.93
C PHE A 189 -14.02 6.35 29.16
N GLY A 190 -14.44 5.64 30.19
CA GLY A 190 -13.61 5.26 31.32
C GLY A 190 -12.80 4.00 31.07
N LEU A 191 -11.89 3.68 32.02
CA LEU A 191 -11.12 2.42 31.98
C LEU A 191 -12.11 1.23 32.10
N SER A 192 -11.84 0.18 31.34
CA SER A 192 -12.67 -1.01 31.18
C SER A 192 -14.03 -0.79 30.51
N ASP A 193 -14.33 0.40 30.00
CA ASP A 193 -15.55 0.61 29.23
C ASP A 193 -15.48 -0.13 27.89
N HIS A 194 -16.66 -0.56 27.42
CA HIS A 194 -16.80 -1.19 26.11
C HIS A 194 -17.31 -0.19 25.09
N ALA A 195 -16.62 -0.11 23.96
CA ALA A 195 -17.06 0.61 22.79
C ALA A 195 -17.43 -0.38 21.69
N SER A 196 -18.48 -0.10 20.98
CA SER A 196 -18.89 -0.88 19.81
C SER A 196 -19.33 0.03 18.68
N VAL A 197 -19.16 -0.44 17.48
CA VAL A 197 -19.75 0.16 16.28
C VAL A 197 -20.43 -0.92 15.47
N THR A 198 -21.61 -0.61 14.96
CA THR A 198 -22.42 -1.52 14.14
C THR A 198 -22.88 -0.81 12.89
N VAL A 199 -22.76 -1.47 11.78
CA VAL A 199 -23.23 -1.05 10.46
C VAL A 199 -24.33 -2.01 10.04
N ASP A 200 -25.54 -1.50 9.80
CA ASP A 200 -26.67 -2.34 9.38
C ASP A 200 -26.51 -2.81 7.92
N ALA A 201 -27.12 -3.92 7.58
CA ALA A 201 -27.31 -4.34 6.19
C ALA A 201 -28.28 -3.39 5.46
N GLY A 202 -28.24 -3.40 4.11
CA GLY A 202 -29.15 -2.60 3.28
C GLY A 202 -28.63 -1.20 2.94
N ILE A 203 -27.37 -0.91 3.17
CA ILE A 203 -26.73 0.33 2.70
C ILE A 203 -26.64 0.28 1.18
N GLN A 204 -27.07 1.34 0.52
CA GLN A 204 -27.07 1.46 -0.94
C GLN A 204 -25.82 2.18 -1.44
N ALA A 205 -25.17 1.59 -2.43
CA ALA A 205 -24.09 2.23 -3.18
C ALA A 205 -24.63 3.11 -4.32
N ALA A 206 -23.80 4.05 -4.79
CA ALA A 206 -24.14 4.95 -5.89
C ALA A 206 -24.43 4.23 -7.22
N ASP A 207 -23.89 3.02 -7.40
CA ASP A 207 -24.16 2.15 -8.55
C ASP A 207 -25.48 1.35 -8.45
N GLY A 208 -26.27 1.55 -7.38
CA GLY A 208 -27.54 0.86 -7.13
C GLY A 208 -27.41 -0.50 -6.47
N THR A 209 -26.20 -0.99 -6.19
CA THR A 209 -26.00 -2.18 -5.38
C THR A 209 -26.22 -1.88 -3.90
N TRP A 210 -26.37 -2.89 -3.06
CA TRP A 210 -26.54 -2.71 -1.61
C TRP A 210 -25.80 -3.78 -0.81
N SER A 211 -25.53 -3.49 0.46
CA SER A 211 -24.94 -4.44 1.39
C SER A 211 -25.97 -5.51 1.78
N ARG A 212 -25.57 -6.79 1.73
CA ARG A 212 -26.39 -7.91 2.17
C ARG A 212 -26.20 -8.21 3.64
N GLU A 213 -25.03 -7.89 4.16
CA GLU A 213 -24.62 -8.13 5.53
C GLU A 213 -24.25 -6.82 6.18
N GLY A 214 -24.42 -6.76 7.49
CA GLY A 214 -23.90 -5.70 8.31
C GLY A 214 -22.44 -5.99 8.70
N ALA A 215 -21.81 -5.02 9.35
CA ALA A 215 -20.48 -5.16 9.91
C ALA A 215 -20.46 -4.60 11.34
N SER A 216 -19.60 -5.12 12.20
CA SER A 216 -19.43 -4.59 13.55
C SER A 216 -18.00 -4.77 14.04
N ALA A 217 -17.60 -3.92 14.99
CA ALA A 217 -16.39 -4.06 15.75
C ALA A 217 -16.63 -3.69 17.21
N GLU A 218 -15.88 -4.31 18.10
CA GLU A 218 -15.93 -4.07 19.53
C GLU A 218 -14.53 -3.81 20.06
N LEU A 219 -14.42 -2.92 21.06
CA LEU A 219 -13.18 -2.56 21.72
C LEU A 219 -13.45 -2.44 23.21
N THR A 220 -12.56 -2.96 24.04
CA THR A 220 -12.55 -2.67 25.48
C THR A 220 -11.41 -1.70 25.77
N VAL A 221 -11.73 -0.57 26.42
CA VAL A 221 -10.70 0.35 26.93
C VAL A 221 -9.90 -0.40 27.99
N PRO A 222 -8.55 -0.36 27.97
CA PRO A 222 -7.71 -1.08 28.93
C PRO A 222 -8.11 -0.78 30.37
N SER A 223 -8.09 -1.79 31.24
CA SER A 223 -8.45 -1.66 32.66
C SER A 223 -7.37 -0.99 33.51
N THR A 224 -6.17 -0.92 32.99
CA THR A 224 -5.04 -0.22 33.63
C THR A 224 -4.36 0.64 32.59
N LEU A 225 -4.01 1.85 32.97
CA LEU A 225 -3.02 2.66 32.25
C LEU A 225 -1.63 2.02 32.48
N THR A 226 -1.36 0.89 31.85
CA THR A 226 0.01 0.57 31.50
C THR A 226 0.43 1.72 30.62
N ARG A 227 1.34 2.57 31.14
CA ARG A 227 1.86 3.78 30.57
C ARG A 227 1.58 3.82 29.07
N VAL A 228 0.37 4.26 28.72
CA VAL A 228 0.01 4.51 27.32
C VAL A 228 1.03 5.53 26.90
N LEU A 229 1.79 5.18 25.86
CA LEU A 229 2.83 6.04 25.37
C LEU A 229 2.19 7.41 25.14
N PRO A 230 2.54 8.43 25.92
CA PRO A 230 2.01 9.75 25.67
C PRO A 230 2.43 10.11 24.27
N ASP A 231 1.48 10.49 23.46
CA ASP A 231 1.70 10.97 22.12
C ASP A 231 2.71 10.10 21.34
N ARG A 232 2.18 9.16 20.58
CA ARG A 232 2.97 8.25 19.75
C ARG A 232 3.98 9.04 18.97
N MET A 233 5.24 8.66 19.10
CA MET A 233 6.34 9.34 18.47
C MET A 233 6.18 9.39 16.96
N VAL A 234 6.15 10.58 16.41
CA VAL A 234 6.19 10.83 14.97
C VAL A 234 7.62 11.21 14.61
N GLN A 235 8.35 10.25 14.05
CA GLN A 235 9.67 10.48 13.50
C GLN A 235 9.56 10.72 12.01
N MET A 236 10.14 11.82 11.54
CA MET A 236 10.19 12.16 10.12
C MET A 236 11.63 12.20 9.64
N TYR A 237 11.93 11.44 8.59
CA TYR A 237 13.21 11.54 7.92
C TYR A 237 13.24 12.77 7.00
N TYR A 238 14.38 13.43 6.99
CA TYR A 238 14.57 14.67 6.24
C TYR A 238 15.81 14.58 5.35
N VAL A 239 15.61 14.88 4.07
CA VAL A 239 16.67 15.07 3.09
C VAL A 239 16.68 16.54 2.67
N ASN A 240 17.86 17.12 2.43
CA ASN A 240 18.02 18.52 2.03
C ASN A 240 17.47 18.81 0.62
N THR A 241 16.14 18.85 0.50
CA THR A 241 15.41 19.26 -0.71
C THR A 241 14.49 20.42 -0.38
N ASP A 242 14.10 21.18 -1.39
CA ASP A 242 13.17 22.30 -1.21
C ASP A 242 11.81 21.82 -0.69
N ASP A 243 11.29 20.70 -1.24
CA ASP A 243 10.03 20.09 -0.84
C ASP A 243 10.09 19.58 0.60
N GLY A 244 11.17 18.88 0.97
CA GLY A 244 11.41 18.40 2.33
C GLY A 244 11.46 19.55 3.33
N ARG A 245 12.14 20.66 2.96
CA ARG A 245 12.18 21.86 3.78
C ARG A 245 10.82 22.53 3.91
N ALA A 246 10.07 22.64 2.82
CA ALA A 246 8.73 23.23 2.83
C ALA A 246 7.77 22.44 3.72
N SER A 247 7.76 21.11 3.57
CA SER A 247 6.95 20.21 4.40
C SER A 247 7.33 20.30 5.88
N LEU A 248 8.63 20.28 6.21
CA LEU A 248 9.10 20.45 7.58
C LEU A 248 8.59 21.74 8.21
N MET A 249 8.77 22.87 7.51
CA MET A 249 8.39 24.19 8.05
C MET A 249 6.88 24.33 8.26
N ALA A 250 6.08 23.67 7.44
CA ALA A 250 4.62 23.68 7.57
C ALA A 250 4.11 22.83 8.74
N HIS A 251 4.86 21.79 9.16
CA HIS A 251 4.35 20.73 10.05
C HIS A 251 5.20 20.50 11.31
N LEU A 252 6.05 21.45 11.70
CA LEU A 252 6.89 21.35 12.89
C LEU A 252 6.13 20.99 14.16
N ASN A 253 4.89 21.42 14.30
CA ASN A 253 4.05 21.12 15.46
C ASN A 253 3.44 19.72 15.45
N GLN A 254 3.68 18.93 14.40
CA GLN A 254 3.19 17.56 14.24
C GLN A 254 4.32 16.52 14.28
N ILE A 255 5.57 16.96 14.44
CA ILE A 255 6.77 16.11 14.42
C ILE A 255 7.39 16.08 15.81
N ASP A 256 7.64 14.89 16.37
CA ASP A 256 8.34 14.73 17.63
C ASP A 256 9.83 14.61 17.44
N VAL A 257 10.25 13.85 16.43
CA VAL A 257 11.64 13.59 16.10
C VAL A 257 11.89 13.89 14.62
N LEU A 258 12.87 14.75 14.36
CA LEU A 258 13.42 14.98 13.03
C LEU A 258 14.71 14.18 12.89
N SER A 259 14.78 13.33 11.87
CA SER A 259 15.97 12.53 11.57
C SER A 259 16.56 12.91 10.21
N PRO A 260 17.43 13.94 10.17
CA PRO A 260 18.07 14.35 8.94
C PRO A 260 19.13 13.36 8.47
N ALA A 261 19.14 13.03 7.18
CA ALA A 261 20.18 12.23 6.53
C ALA A 261 21.40 13.12 6.22
N TRP A 262 22.22 13.39 7.23
CA TRP A 262 23.31 14.37 7.17
C TRP A 262 24.71 13.79 7.28
N TYR A 263 24.87 12.57 7.82
CA TYR A 263 26.20 12.08 8.19
C TYR A 263 26.51 10.72 7.56
N ASP A 264 27.75 10.60 7.11
CA ASP A 264 28.37 9.34 6.71
C ASP A 264 29.44 8.94 7.74
N ALA A 265 29.48 7.67 8.09
CA ALA A 265 30.56 7.04 8.83
C ALA A 265 31.61 6.51 7.85
N ASN A 266 32.84 6.99 7.95
CA ASN A 266 33.96 6.54 7.13
C ASN A 266 34.60 5.28 7.73
N ALA A 267 35.33 4.53 6.90
CA ALA A 267 35.97 3.26 7.29
C ALA A 267 36.92 3.33 8.50
N ASP A 268 37.42 4.51 8.85
CA ASP A 268 38.30 4.75 10.01
C ASP A 268 37.53 5.17 11.27
N GLY A 269 36.18 5.25 11.21
CA GLY A 269 35.32 5.72 12.30
C GLY A 269 35.17 7.23 12.38
N SER A 270 35.78 8.00 11.48
CA SER A 270 35.48 9.43 11.33
C SER A 270 34.10 9.61 10.71
N ILE A 271 33.50 10.80 10.87
CA ILE A 271 32.24 11.16 10.26
C ILE A 271 32.43 12.28 9.27
N THR A 272 31.69 12.26 8.17
CA THR A 272 31.57 13.35 7.21
C THR A 272 30.11 13.75 7.06
N GLY A 273 29.88 15.02 6.81
CA GLY A 273 28.53 15.56 6.71
C GLY A 273 28.49 17.03 7.15
N TYR A 274 27.28 17.59 7.13
CA TYR A 274 27.13 18.96 7.61
C TYR A 274 25.73 19.22 8.18
N ALA A 275 25.71 19.94 9.28
CA ALA A 275 24.51 20.37 9.95
C ALA A 275 23.91 21.62 9.29
N ARG A 276 22.62 21.63 9.03
CA ARG A 276 21.89 22.80 8.54
C ARG A 276 21.38 23.62 9.72
N ARG A 277 22.02 24.76 9.98
CA ARG A 277 21.66 25.66 11.09
C ARG A 277 20.21 26.14 11.03
N ASP A 278 19.72 26.52 9.85
CA ASP A 278 18.35 26.98 9.65
C ASP A 278 17.32 25.89 10.02
N ILE A 279 17.61 24.62 9.73
CA ILE A 279 16.79 23.47 10.09
C ILE A 279 16.86 23.19 11.60
N ILE A 280 18.06 23.24 12.17
CA ILE A 280 18.26 23.03 13.62
C ILE A 280 17.49 24.10 14.42
N ASP A 281 17.61 25.36 14.02
CA ASP A 281 16.98 26.48 14.72
C ASP A 281 15.45 26.40 14.60
N ALA A 282 14.92 26.04 13.43
CA ALA A 282 13.49 25.84 13.23
C ALA A 282 12.95 24.64 14.06
N ALA A 283 13.62 23.50 14.03
CA ALA A 283 13.25 22.32 14.82
C ALA A 283 13.26 22.64 16.32
N ARG A 284 14.30 23.33 16.81
CA ARG A 284 14.41 23.75 18.21
C ARG A 284 13.29 24.70 18.61
N ALA A 285 13.01 25.72 17.79
CA ALA A 285 11.92 26.65 18.02
C ALA A 285 10.56 25.94 18.04
N GLY A 286 10.39 24.91 17.22
CA GLY A 286 9.22 24.04 17.19
C GLY A 286 9.18 22.99 18.30
N GLY A 287 10.22 22.87 19.16
CA GLY A 287 10.29 21.82 20.19
C GLY A 287 10.48 20.41 19.64
N VAL A 288 11.02 20.29 18.42
CA VAL A 288 11.29 19.00 17.76
C VAL A 288 12.67 18.48 18.18
N ALA A 289 12.74 17.25 18.64
CA ALA A 289 14.02 16.59 18.93
C ALA A 289 14.74 16.25 17.62
N ILE A 290 16.04 16.50 17.54
CA ILE A 290 16.83 16.19 16.35
C ILE A 290 17.68 14.96 16.66
N ILE A 291 17.49 13.90 15.89
CA ILE A 291 18.24 12.64 15.94
C ILE A 291 18.70 12.32 14.51
N PRO A 292 19.84 12.90 14.04
CA PRO A 292 20.30 12.69 12.69
C PRO A 292 20.61 11.24 12.38
N LEU A 293 20.48 10.85 11.09
CA LEU A 293 21.01 9.59 10.58
C LEU A 293 22.51 9.68 10.41
N VAL A 294 23.18 8.57 10.70
CA VAL A 294 24.54 8.28 10.25
C VAL A 294 24.55 6.93 9.53
N VAL A 295 24.91 6.96 8.24
CA VAL A 295 24.98 5.79 7.37
C VAL A 295 26.43 5.31 7.23
N ASN A 296 26.66 4.01 7.01
CA ASN A 296 27.94 3.56 6.51
C ASN A 296 28.16 4.15 5.11
N LYS A 297 29.21 4.93 4.94
CA LYS A 297 29.41 5.76 3.75
C LYS A 297 29.13 5.01 2.46
N ASP A 298 28.32 5.65 1.57
CA ASP A 298 27.88 5.11 0.30
C ASP A 298 27.08 3.78 0.42
N VAL A 299 26.60 3.44 1.63
CA VAL A 299 26.00 2.13 1.94
C VAL A 299 26.94 0.99 1.54
N ASP A 300 28.25 1.22 1.63
CA ASP A 300 29.27 0.26 1.21
C ASP A 300 29.50 -0.81 2.31
N PRO A 301 29.26 -2.10 2.00
CA PRO A 301 29.50 -3.19 2.94
C PRO A 301 30.97 -3.26 3.42
N ALA A 302 31.94 -2.87 2.61
CA ALA A 302 33.33 -2.87 3.01
C ALA A 302 33.63 -1.77 4.04
N VAL A 303 33.02 -0.60 3.92
CA VAL A 303 33.09 0.47 4.92
C VAL A 303 32.42 0.01 6.21
N GLY A 304 31.22 -0.59 6.11
CA GLY A 304 30.53 -1.17 7.26
C GLY A 304 31.42 -2.18 7.99
N HIS A 305 31.90 -3.20 7.29
CA HIS A 305 32.77 -4.23 7.85
C HIS A 305 34.05 -3.65 8.50
N ALA A 306 34.69 -2.67 7.86
CA ALA A 306 35.89 -2.04 8.37
C ALA A 306 35.67 -1.35 9.72
N ILE A 307 34.52 -0.69 9.92
CA ILE A 307 34.15 -0.08 11.20
C ILE A 307 33.83 -1.17 12.22
N LEU A 308 32.97 -2.12 11.83
CA LEU A 308 32.40 -3.13 12.72
C LEU A 308 33.46 -4.09 13.28
N SER A 309 34.43 -4.50 12.46
CA SER A 309 35.47 -5.48 12.84
C SER A 309 36.54 -4.94 13.76
N ASP A 310 36.69 -3.61 13.91
CA ASP A 310 37.72 -2.99 14.73
C ASP A 310 37.13 -2.22 15.93
N PRO A 311 37.29 -2.70 17.18
CA PRO A 311 36.80 -2.01 18.36
C PRO A 311 37.30 -0.57 18.51
N ALA A 312 38.52 -0.25 18.04
CA ALA A 312 39.06 1.10 18.09
C ALA A 312 38.27 2.05 17.14
N ARG A 313 37.93 1.58 15.96
CA ARG A 313 37.12 2.36 14.99
C ARG A 313 35.68 2.56 15.49
N ARG A 314 35.07 1.53 16.09
CA ARG A 314 33.75 1.68 16.74
C ARG A 314 33.79 2.74 17.86
N ALA A 315 34.82 2.73 18.68
CA ALA A 315 34.99 3.73 19.75
C ALA A 315 35.23 5.15 19.18
N VAL A 316 36.00 5.28 18.10
CA VAL A 316 36.20 6.56 17.38
C VAL A 316 34.88 7.08 16.84
N LEU A 317 34.09 6.23 16.17
CA LEU A 317 32.77 6.62 15.66
C LEU A 317 31.84 7.08 16.78
N ALA A 318 31.68 6.28 17.83
CA ALA A 318 30.84 6.63 18.97
C ALA A 318 31.24 7.98 19.61
N GLY A 319 32.55 8.20 19.79
CA GLY A 319 33.10 9.46 20.33
C GLY A 319 32.81 10.67 19.42
N ASN A 320 32.96 10.51 18.12
CA ASN A 320 32.67 11.57 17.14
C ASN A 320 31.19 11.95 17.15
N LEU A 321 30.29 10.96 17.17
CA LEU A 321 28.85 11.20 17.22
C LEU A 321 28.43 11.92 18.52
N VAL A 322 28.98 11.55 19.67
CA VAL A 322 28.73 12.25 20.94
C VAL A 322 29.21 13.70 20.88
N ASN A 323 30.39 13.95 20.30
CA ASN A 323 30.92 15.31 20.16
C ASN A 323 30.08 16.16 19.23
N GLU A 324 29.63 15.58 18.12
CA GLU A 324 28.76 16.25 17.14
C GLU A 324 27.39 16.58 17.75
N ALA A 325 26.79 15.62 18.48
CA ALA A 325 25.55 15.85 19.19
C ALA A 325 25.64 16.99 20.21
N LYS A 326 26.71 17.05 20.97
CA LYS A 326 26.96 18.16 21.92
C LYS A 326 27.16 19.50 21.21
N THR A 327 27.88 19.49 20.09
CA THR A 327 28.17 20.72 19.31
C THR A 327 26.92 21.36 18.79
N TYR A 328 25.99 20.56 18.29
CA TYR A 328 24.74 21.04 17.65
C TYR A 328 23.50 20.91 18.53
N GLY A 329 23.62 20.34 19.73
CA GLY A 329 22.48 20.13 20.64
C GLY A 329 21.47 19.13 20.11
N TYR A 330 21.94 18.05 19.49
CA TYR A 330 21.07 16.94 19.08
C TYR A 330 20.63 16.13 20.30
N ALA A 331 19.46 15.52 20.18
CA ALA A 331 18.94 14.62 21.19
C ALA A 331 19.58 13.22 21.15
N GLY A 332 20.33 12.92 20.10
CA GLY A 332 20.99 11.64 19.87
C GLY A 332 21.35 11.43 18.40
N PHE A 333 21.56 10.17 18.03
CA PHE A 333 21.76 9.75 16.63
C PHE A 333 21.01 8.46 16.34
N GLN A 334 20.65 8.27 15.07
CA GLN A 334 20.16 7.00 14.54
C GLN A 334 21.22 6.38 13.63
N LEU A 335 21.63 5.16 13.94
CA LEU A 335 22.47 4.37 13.05
C LEU A 335 21.59 3.84 11.92
N ASP A 336 22.05 4.03 10.68
CA ASP A 336 21.39 3.54 9.46
C ASP A 336 22.43 2.78 8.62
N PHE A 337 22.90 1.66 9.21
CA PHE A 337 23.94 0.81 8.65
C PHE A 337 23.30 -0.27 7.80
N GLU A 338 23.35 -0.11 6.49
CA GLU A 338 22.74 -1.01 5.53
C GLU A 338 23.78 -1.80 4.74
N GLN A 339 23.33 -2.83 4.01
CA GLN A 339 24.19 -3.77 3.29
C GLN A 339 25.27 -4.41 4.20
N ILE A 340 24.92 -4.63 5.45
CA ILE A 340 25.83 -5.31 6.39
C ILE A 340 25.70 -6.81 6.17
N PRO A 341 26.80 -7.52 5.84
CA PRO A 341 26.77 -8.96 5.67
C PRO A 341 26.26 -9.66 6.93
N TRP A 342 25.41 -10.68 6.77
CA TRP A 342 24.86 -11.45 7.90
C TRP A 342 25.95 -12.02 8.83
N ALA A 343 27.14 -12.28 8.30
CA ALA A 343 28.30 -12.74 9.07
C ALA A 343 28.81 -11.69 10.09
N ASP A 344 28.47 -10.41 9.88
CA ASP A 344 28.84 -9.30 10.77
C ASP A 344 27.76 -8.97 11.81
N ARG A 345 26.75 -9.83 11.98
CA ARG A 345 25.64 -9.65 12.91
C ARG A 345 26.08 -9.30 14.33
N ASP A 346 27.00 -10.09 14.88
CA ASP A 346 27.52 -9.86 16.25
C ASP A 346 28.36 -8.59 16.33
N LEU A 347 29.06 -8.24 15.25
CA LEU A 347 29.84 -7.02 15.14
C LEU A 347 28.96 -5.77 15.09
N LEU A 348 27.83 -5.84 14.37
CA LEU A 348 26.83 -4.76 14.36
C LEU A 348 26.21 -4.57 15.76
N THR A 349 25.88 -5.67 16.43
CA THR A 349 25.41 -5.62 17.82
C THR A 349 26.45 -4.97 18.75
N ALA A 350 27.74 -5.30 18.57
CA ALA A 350 28.82 -4.69 19.34
C ALA A 350 28.94 -3.18 19.06
N LEU A 351 28.82 -2.72 17.82
CA LEU A 351 28.81 -1.28 17.52
C LEU A 351 27.67 -0.57 18.26
N VAL A 352 26.45 -1.10 18.21
CA VAL A 352 25.29 -0.49 18.88
C VAL A 352 25.53 -0.44 20.40
N GLN A 353 26.12 -1.49 20.98
CA GLN A 353 26.47 -1.50 22.40
C GLN A 353 27.56 -0.47 22.75
N ASP A 354 28.60 -0.34 21.91
CA ASP A 354 29.66 0.66 22.11
C ASP A 354 29.10 2.09 22.02
N CYS A 355 28.21 2.35 21.05
CA CYS A 355 27.50 3.63 20.96
C CYS A 355 26.60 3.88 22.18
N ALA A 356 25.82 2.90 22.64
CA ALA A 356 24.99 3.03 23.84
C ALA A 356 25.84 3.39 25.09
N ASN A 357 26.97 2.74 25.26
CA ASN A 357 27.90 3.00 26.36
C ASN A 357 28.47 4.44 26.33
N ALA A 358 28.58 5.04 25.15
CA ALA A 358 29.05 6.42 24.99
C ALA A 358 27.89 7.45 25.10
N PHE A 359 26.72 7.12 24.57
CA PHE A 359 25.59 8.04 24.46
C PHE A 359 24.79 8.20 25.75
N HIS A 360 24.42 7.11 26.40
CA HIS A 360 23.55 7.15 27.58
C HIS A 360 24.17 7.97 28.73
N PRO A 361 25.49 7.84 29.08
CA PRO A 361 26.10 8.73 30.07
C PRO A 361 26.14 10.20 29.66
N ALA A 362 26.07 10.49 28.35
CA ALA A 362 26.00 11.85 27.82
C ALA A 362 24.54 12.40 27.74
N GLY A 363 23.53 11.63 28.15
CA GLY A 363 22.13 12.00 28.07
C GLY A 363 21.57 11.97 26.65
N LEU A 364 22.20 11.23 25.74
CA LEU A 364 21.82 11.14 24.32
C LEU A 364 21.06 9.85 24.05
N ASN A 365 20.08 9.94 23.15
CA ASN A 365 19.36 8.79 22.60
C ASN A 365 20.16 8.09 21.51
N LEU A 366 20.09 6.78 21.48
CA LEU A 366 20.59 5.94 20.40
C LEU A 366 19.44 5.17 19.76
N SER A 367 19.30 5.26 18.47
CA SER A 367 18.39 4.38 17.71
C SER A 367 19.10 3.75 16.52
N ILE A 368 18.47 2.74 15.95
CA ILE A 368 18.95 2.09 14.72
C ILE A 368 17.78 1.80 13.78
N ALA A 369 17.95 2.12 12.49
CA ALA A 369 17.07 1.66 11.44
C ALA A 369 17.41 0.19 11.13
N VAL A 370 16.38 -0.64 10.96
CA VAL A 370 16.55 -2.08 10.74
C VAL A 370 15.63 -2.57 9.64
N ILE A 371 16.17 -3.41 8.76
CA ILE A 371 15.38 -4.08 7.73
C ILE A 371 14.63 -5.26 8.39
N PRO A 372 13.29 -5.27 8.35
CA PRO A 372 12.51 -6.35 8.94
C PRO A 372 12.71 -7.64 8.16
N ARG A 373 12.38 -8.78 8.78
CA ARG A 373 12.49 -10.10 8.19
C ARG A 373 11.16 -10.85 8.25
N LEU A 374 11.02 -11.79 7.32
CA LEU A 374 9.93 -12.76 7.31
C LEU A 374 10.38 -14.12 7.88
N PRO A 375 9.44 -14.95 8.35
CA PRO A 375 9.76 -16.33 8.69
C PRO A 375 10.34 -17.08 7.48
N GLY A 376 11.51 -17.69 7.66
CA GLY A 376 12.14 -18.50 6.62
C GLY A 376 13.10 -17.78 5.68
N ASP A 377 13.31 -16.46 5.82
CA ASP A 377 14.28 -15.72 4.98
C ASP A 377 15.68 -16.34 5.00
N GLU A 378 16.13 -16.82 6.16
CA GLU A 378 17.44 -17.50 6.31
C GLU A 378 17.51 -18.87 5.67
N ALA A 379 16.36 -19.49 5.36
CA ALA A 379 16.23 -20.76 4.66
C ALA A 379 15.85 -20.61 3.19
N ALA A 380 15.77 -19.37 2.69
CA ALA A 380 15.46 -19.04 1.30
C ALA A 380 16.55 -19.55 0.34
N SER A 381 16.35 -19.40 -0.94
CA SER A 381 17.31 -19.77 -1.98
C SER A 381 17.40 -18.70 -3.07
N GLY A 382 18.51 -18.71 -3.82
CA GLY A 382 18.72 -17.76 -4.91
C GLY A 382 18.75 -16.30 -4.40
N THR A 383 18.15 -15.39 -5.15
CA THR A 383 18.16 -13.95 -4.88
C THR A 383 17.64 -13.57 -3.50
N LEU A 384 16.66 -14.31 -2.96
CA LEU A 384 16.14 -14.04 -1.61
C LEU A 384 17.16 -14.39 -0.53
N LEU A 385 17.91 -15.49 -0.68
CA LEU A 385 19.00 -15.82 0.23
C LEU A 385 20.15 -14.80 0.11
N ASP A 386 20.46 -14.34 -1.10
CA ASP A 386 21.46 -13.28 -1.31
C ASP A 386 21.02 -11.98 -0.64
N TYR A 387 19.73 -11.64 -0.71
CA TYR A 387 19.17 -10.48 0.00
C TYR A 387 19.28 -10.64 1.52
N PHE A 388 18.95 -11.81 2.07
CA PHE A 388 19.15 -12.08 3.49
C PHE A 388 20.63 -11.92 3.90
N HIS A 389 21.56 -12.50 3.12
CA HIS A 389 22.98 -12.43 3.42
C HIS A 389 23.57 -11.02 3.35
N GLN A 390 23.05 -10.16 2.52
CA GLN A 390 23.62 -8.84 2.24
C GLN A 390 22.87 -7.69 2.91
N TRP A 391 21.56 -7.86 3.23
CA TRP A 391 20.72 -6.77 3.68
C TRP A 391 20.08 -7.02 5.04
N SER A 392 19.34 -8.10 5.24
CA SER A 392 18.48 -8.24 6.42
C SER A 392 19.03 -9.15 7.51
N GLY A 393 19.98 -10.03 7.20
CA GLY A 393 20.47 -11.07 8.12
C GLY A 393 21.33 -10.57 9.28
N ALA A 394 21.91 -9.37 9.17
CA ALA A 394 22.80 -8.82 10.19
C ALA A 394 22.09 -8.26 11.44
N TYR A 395 20.75 -8.10 11.41
CA TYR A 395 20.04 -7.50 12.54
C TYR A 395 19.58 -8.56 13.54
N ASP A 396 20.22 -8.59 14.72
CA ASP A 396 19.70 -9.28 15.90
C ASP A 396 18.77 -8.35 16.67
N PHE A 397 17.50 -8.31 16.28
CA PHE A 397 16.54 -7.35 16.83
C PHE A 397 16.47 -7.34 18.35
N ALA A 398 16.48 -8.53 18.98
CA ALA A 398 16.42 -8.65 20.43
C ALA A 398 17.70 -8.13 21.13
N ALA A 399 18.86 -8.37 20.54
CA ALA A 399 20.12 -7.87 21.07
C ALA A 399 20.26 -6.35 20.83
N LEU A 400 19.89 -5.86 19.65
CA LEU A 400 19.88 -4.43 19.33
C LEU A 400 18.93 -3.65 20.24
N ALA A 401 17.73 -4.18 20.52
CA ALA A 401 16.75 -3.55 21.40
C ALA A 401 17.22 -3.45 22.87
N LYS A 402 18.16 -4.28 23.31
CA LYS A 402 18.74 -4.16 24.65
C LYS A 402 19.62 -2.92 24.78
N ALA A 403 20.36 -2.59 23.74
CA ALA A 403 21.31 -1.48 23.75
C ALA A 403 20.67 -0.16 23.24
N ALA A 404 19.90 -0.19 22.16
CA ALA A 404 19.26 0.99 21.61
C ALA A 404 18.01 1.43 22.41
N ASP A 405 17.68 2.72 22.34
CA ASP A 405 16.46 3.27 22.92
C ASP A 405 15.23 2.88 22.07
N PHE A 406 15.39 2.80 20.75
CA PHE A 406 14.37 2.25 19.84
C PHE A 406 14.98 1.76 18.52
N LEU A 407 14.23 0.89 17.85
CA LEU A 407 14.49 0.35 16.52
C LEU A 407 13.46 0.93 15.56
N SER A 408 13.89 1.55 14.46
CA SER A 408 13.01 1.96 13.38
C SER A 408 12.94 0.81 12.37
N PHE A 409 11.84 0.05 12.40
CA PHE A 409 11.63 -1.01 11.41
C PHE A 409 11.29 -0.38 10.07
N MET A 410 12.13 -0.61 9.06
CA MET A 410 11.90 -0.17 7.68
C MET A 410 10.87 -1.10 7.02
N THR A 411 9.60 -1.00 7.46
CA THR A 411 8.49 -1.82 6.93
C THR A 411 8.03 -1.28 5.57
N TYR A 412 8.98 -1.14 4.65
CA TYR A 412 8.82 -0.72 3.26
C TYR A 412 9.89 -1.38 2.39
N ASP A 413 9.85 -1.15 1.07
CA ASP A 413 10.66 -1.84 0.05
C ASP A 413 10.39 -3.37 -0.01
N GLU A 414 9.13 -3.76 0.27
CA GLU A 414 8.64 -5.13 0.09
C GLU A 414 8.96 -5.63 -1.32
N HIS A 415 8.58 -4.82 -2.31
CA HIS A 415 9.01 -4.96 -3.68
C HIS A 415 10.01 -3.86 -4.03
N ASN A 416 11.13 -4.24 -4.62
CA ASN A 416 12.28 -3.37 -4.85
C ASN A 416 12.99 -3.70 -6.18
N GLY A 417 14.23 -3.24 -6.36
CA GLY A 417 14.98 -3.43 -7.61
C GLY A 417 15.29 -4.87 -8.00
N VAL A 418 15.13 -5.83 -7.11
CA VAL A 418 15.41 -7.26 -7.37
C VAL A 418 14.15 -8.14 -7.42
N THR A 419 12.99 -7.56 -7.17
CA THR A 419 11.69 -8.25 -7.20
C THR A 419 10.88 -7.85 -8.44
N PRO A 420 9.83 -8.60 -8.80
CA PRO A 420 8.79 -8.12 -9.71
C PRO A 420 8.10 -6.86 -9.17
N PRO A 421 7.39 -6.08 -10.03
CA PRO A 421 6.51 -5.01 -9.58
C PRO A 421 5.52 -5.47 -8.51
N GLY A 422 5.23 -4.59 -7.55
CA GLY A 422 4.31 -4.87 -6.46
C GLY A 422 4.29 -3.74 -5.43
N PRO A 423 3.56 -3.90 -4.31
CA PRO A 423 3.45 -2.86 -3.29
C PRO A 423 4.82 -2.51 -2.69
N VAL A 424 5.01 -1.21 -2.41
CA VAL A 424 6.20 -0.76 -1.66
C VAL A 424 6.11 -1.24 -0.22
N SER A 425 4.89 -1.37 0.31
CA SER A 425 4.64 -1.69 1.71
C SER A 425 3.23 -2.25 1.90
N GLY A 426 2.95 -3.45 1.38
CA GLY A 426 1.66 -4.13 1.51
C GLY A 426 1.32 -4.44 2.98
N THR A 427 0.07 -4.22 3.40
CA THR A 427 -0.34 -4.45 4.79
C THR A 427 -0.14 -5.91 5.25
N PRO A 428 -0.42 -6.94 4.44
CA PRO A 428 -0.15 -8.33 4.83
C PRO A 428 1.33 -8.61 5.08
N TRP A 429 2.20 -8.06 4.22
CA TRP A 429 3.65 -8.20 4.40
C TRP A 429 4.14 -7.45 5.64
N MET A 430 3.70 -6.19 5.86
CA MET A 430 4.05 -5.42 7.06
C MET A 430 3.69 -6.19 8.34
N ARG A 431 2.52 -6.81 8.37
CA ARG A 431 2.05 -7.61 9.49
C ARG A 431 2.99 -8.79 9.75
N ALA A 432 3.26 -9.60 8.72
CA ALA A 432 4.13 -10.78 8.84
C ALA A 432 5.56 -10.38 9.25
N ALA A 433 6.07 -9.28 8.70
CA ALA A 433 7.37 -8.72 9.04
C ALA A 433 7.46 -8.26 10.50
N LEU A 434 6.43 -7.58 11.02
CA LEU A 434 6.37 -7.20 12.43
C LEU A 434 6.20 -8.40 13.36
N GLU A 435 5.32 -9.34 13.03
CA GLU A 435 5.13 -10.57 13.82
C GLU A 435 6.44 -11.34 14.04
N PHE A 436 7.28 -11.39 13.02
CA PHE A 436 8.57 -12.06 13.11
C PHE A 436 9.64 -11.18 13.77
N SER A 437 9.80 -9.95 13.29
CA SER A 437 10.92 -9.09 13.69
C SER A 437 10.79 -8.53 15.11
N MET A 438 9.56 -8.42 15.63
CA MET A 438 9.33 -7.97 17.01
C MET A 438 9.52 -9.07 18.07
N GLN A 439 9.86 -10.30 17.67
CA GLN A 439 10.12 -11.38 18.64
C GLN A 439 11.33 -11.03 19.53
N GLY A 440 11.07 -10.90 20.83
CA GLY A 440 12.09 -10.51 21.81
C GLY A 440 12.42 -9.02 21.86
N VAL A 441 11.71 -8.19 21.08
CA VAL A 441 11.81 -6.72 21.15
C VAL A 441 10.67 -6.20 22.02
N PRO A 442 10.95 -5.37 23.05
CA PRO A 442 9.89 -4.69 23.78
C PRO A 442 9.06 -3.80 22.81
N PRO A 443 7.72 -3.92 22.79
CA PRO A 443 6.90 -3.18 21.83
C PRO A 443 7.16 -1.68 21.78
N GLU A 444 7.36 -1.07 22.94
CA GLU A 444 7.67 0.36 23.10
C GLU A 444 9.05 0.77 22.55
N LYS A 445 9.83 -0.17 22.08
CA LYS A 445 11.12 0.07 21.41
C LYS A 445 11.08 -0.10 19.90
N GLY A 446 9.96 -0.48 19.30
CA GLY A 446 9.79 -0.56 17.86
C GLY A 446 9.02 0.63 17.29
N THR A 447 9.34 1.08 16.08
CA THR A 447 8.51 2.01 15.32
C THR A 447 8.07 1.40 14.00
N LEU A 448 6.87 1.80 13.53
CA LEU A 448 6.34 1.39 12.24
C LEU A 448 6.93 2.27 11.15
N GLY A 449 7.68 1.71 10.22
CA GLY A 449 8.18 2.40 9.04
C GLY A 449 7.07 2.62 8.02
N LEU A 450 6.94 3.84 7.53
CA LEU A 450 5.95 4.19 6.51
C LEU A 450 6.65 4.87 5.34
N PRO A 451 6.49 4.36 4.08
CA PRO A 451 7.01 5.03 2.90
C PRO A 451 6.05 6.13 2.44
N THR A 452 6.60 7.19 1.85
CA THR A 452 5.83 8.24 1.18
C THR A 452 6.25 8.43 -0.27
N TYR A 453 7.07 7.53 -0.79
CA TYR A 453 7.58 7.48 -2.15
C TYR A 453 6.88 6.39 -2.97
N TYR A 454 6.93 6.53 -4.28
CA TYR A 454 6.53 5.47 -5.19
C TYR A 454 7.72 4.67 -5.71
N HIS A 455 7.42 3.45 -6.13
CA HIS A 455 8.23 2.70 -7.07
C HIS A 455 7.50 2.57 -8.41
N ASP A 456 8.20 2.88 -9.50
CA ASP A 456 7.73 2.77 -10.88
C ASP A 456 8.66 1.84 -11.65
N TRP A 457 8.15 0.67 -12.04
CA TRP A 457 8.91 -0.35 -12.75
C TRP A 457 8.70 -0.31 -14.25
N THR A 458 9.80 -0.45 -14.97
CA THR A 458 9.83 -0.74 -16.42
C THR A 458 10.29 -2.18 -16.71
N GLY A 459 10.28 -3.03 -15.71
CA GLY A 459 10.73 -4.43 -15.72
C GLY A 459 11.55 -4.75 -14.48
N VAL A 460 11.86 -6.03 -14.27
CA VAL A 460 12.67 -6.46 -13.12
C VAL A 460 14.03 -5.76 -13.12
N GLY A 461 14.42 -5.19 -11.99
CA GLY A 461 15.68 -4.47 -11.81
C GLY A 461 15.72 -3.07 -12.43
N ARG A 462 14.59 -2.56 -12.91
CA ARG A 462 14.49 -1.22 -13.49
C ARG A 462 13.34 -0.48 -12.82
N LEU A 463 13.63 0.18 -11.74
CA LEU A 463 12.68 1.02 -11.05
C LEU A 463 13.22 2.44 -10.86
N THR A 464 12.29 3.39 -10.77
CA THR A 464 12.54 4.76 -10.32
C THR A 464 11.63 5.06 -9.14
N SER A 465 12.03 6.01 -8.31
CA SER A 465 11.29 6.40 -7.11
C SER A 465 11.22 7.90 -7.00
N SER A 466 10.07 8.45 -6.63
CA SER A 466 9.89 9.86 -6.32
C SER A 466 8.65 10.09 -5.46
N SER A 467 8.14 11.32 -5.42
CA SER A 467 7.09 11.79 -4.54
C SER A 467 5.68 11.40 -4.98
N TYR A 468 4.72 11.52 -4.06
CA TYR A 468 3.30 11.39 -4.37
C TYR A 468 2.85 12.39 -5.45
N ALA A 469 3.33 13.63 -5.39
CA ALA A 469 3.00 14.65 -6.40
C ALA A 469 3.45 14.22 -7.79
N ASP A 470 4.66 13.66 -7.91
CA ASP A 470 5.19 13.16 -9.19
C ASP A 470 4.36 11.98 -9.71
N ALA A 471 3.94 11.05 -8.83
CA ALA A 471 3.07 9.94 -9.20
C ALA A 471 1.75 10.45 -9.79
N MET A 472 1.13 11.45 -9.16
CA MET A 472 -0.13 12.02 -9.65
C MET A 472 0.05 12.77 -10.97
N MET A 473 1.18 13.44 -11.17
CA MET A 473 1.52 14.05 -12.47
C MET A 473 1.71 12.99 -13.56
N LEU A 474 2.35 11.86 -13.26
CA LEU A 474 2.49 10.74 -14.20
C LEU A 474 1.12 10.15 -14.56
N ALA A 475 0.26 9.91 -13.58
CA ALA A 475 -1.09 9.41 -13.82
C ALA A 475 -1.87 10.36 -14.75
N GLN A 476 -1.84 11.65 -14.47
CA GLN A 476 -2.51 12.67 -15.29
C GLN A 476 -1.93 12.74 -16.71
N ALA A 477 -0.61 12.79 -16.84
CA ALA A 477 0.08 12.92 -18.12
C ALA A 477 -0.20 11.75 -19.08
N HIS A 478 -0.41 10.56 -18.52
CA HIS A 478 -0.64 9.34 -19.29
C HIS A 478 -2.10 8.86 -19.29
N GLY A 479 -3.03 9.63 -18.69
CA GLY A 479 -4.45 9.27 -18.60
C GLY A 479 -4.69 7.99 -17.79
N ALA A 480 -3.78 7.65 -16.87
CA ALA A 480 -3.93 6.52 -15.97
C ALA A 480 -4.85 6.87 -14.80
N THR A 481 -5.59 5.90 -14.30
CA THR A 481 -6.45 6.07 -13.13
C THR A 481 -5.88 5.29 -11.97
N PRO A 482 -5.35 5.96 -10.93
CA PRO A 482 -4.91 5.30 -9.71
C PRO A 482 -6.06 4.52 -9.05
N ALA A 483 -5.77 3.33 -8.58
CA ALA A 483 -6.71 2.47 -7.85
C ALA A 483 -6.02 1.88 -6.63
N VAL A 484 -6.78 1.66 -5.55
CA VAL A 484 -6.26 1.00 -4.35
C VAL A 484 -6.43 -0.51 -4.51
N ASP A 485 -5.34 -1.26 -4.41
CA ASP A 485 -5.42 -2.71 -4.19
C ASP A 485 -5.97 -2.97 -2.79
N VAL A 486 -7.09 -3.68 -2.73
CA VAL A 486 -7.82 -3.91 -1.46
C VAL A 486 -7.14 -4.93 -0.55
N THR A 487 -6.26 -5.77 -1.07
CA THR A 487 -5.50 -6.76 -0.31
C THR A 487 -4.23 -6.15 0.27
N GLU A 488 -3.50 -5.46 -0.59
CA GLU A 488 -2.23 -4.82 -0.21
C GLU A 488 -2.44 -3.47 0.50
N GLU A 489 -3.65 -2.90 0.35
CA GLU A 489 -4.00 -1.57 0.86
C GLU A 489 -3.00 -0.51 0.39
N GLU A 490 -2.65 -0.59 -0.88
CA GLU A 490 -1.74 0.34 -1.54
C GLU A 490 -2.28 0.79 -2.88
N MET A 491 -2.02 2.04 -3.25
CA MET A 491 -2.47 2.61 -4.50
C MET A 491 -1.50 2.25 -5.61
N HIS A 492 -2.03 1.87 -6.77
CA HIS A 492 -1.22 1.54 -7.95
C HIS A 492 -1.91 1.98 -9.24
N PHE A 493 -1.13 2.07 -10.30
CA PHE A 493 -1.62 2.23 -11.67
C PHE A 493 -0.55 1.83 -12.68
N GLY A 494 -1.02 1.37 -13.87
CA GLY A 494 -0.15 1.12 -15.01
C GLY A 494 -0.30 2.18 -16.07
N TYR A 495 0.78 2.47 -16.81
CA TYR A 495 0.76 3.37 -17.95
C TYR A 495 1.80 2.98 -19.00
N ASN A 496 1.72 3.55 -20.21
CA ASN A 496 2.71 3.33 -21.24
C ASN A 496 3.39 4.65 -21.60
N ALA A 497 4.72 4.66 -21.60
CA ALA A 497 5.54 5.78 -22.02
C ALA A 497 6.63 5.30 -22.97
N PHE A 498 6.81 5.98 -24.11
CA PHE A 498 7.85 5.66 -25.12
C PHE A 498 7.87 4.20 -25.57
N GLY A 499 6.70 3.53 -25.59
CA GLY A 499 6.56 2.12 -25.97
C GLY A 499 6.97 1.13 -24.87
N VAL A 500 7.21 1.59 -23.66
CA VAL A 500 7.50 0.78 -22.48
C VAL A 500 6.31 0.81 -21.54
N HIS A 501 5.94 -0.34 -20.99
CA HIS A 501 4.95 -0.44 -19.93
C HIS A 501 5.58 -0.11 -18.57
N HIS A 502 4.87 0.72 -17.82
CA HIS A 502 5.20 1.11 -16.46
C HIS A 502 4.14 0.59 -15.50
N GLU A 503 4.57 0.14 -14.34
CA GLU A 503 3.70 -0.23 -13.23
C GLU A 503 4.18 0.50 -11.97
N LEU A 504 3.31 1.35 -11.43
CA LEU A 504 3.64 2.24 -10.31
C LEU A 504 2.81 1.88 -9.08
N TRP A 505 3.46 1.81 -7.92
CA TRP A 505 2.86 1.60 -6.60
C TRP A 505 3.28 2.70 -5.64
N ILE A 506 2.33 3.23 -4.85
CA ILE A 506 2.55 4.35 -3.93
C ILE A 506 1.56 4.36 -2.78
N GLN A 507 1.97 4.92 -1.65
CA GLN A 507 1.07 5.23 -0.54
C GLN A 507 0.35 6.56 -0.76
N SER A 508 -0.97 6.58 -0.50
CA SER A 508 -1.77 7.77 -0.32
C SER A 508 -2.10 7.97 1.16
N THR A 509 -2.69 9.09 1.51
CA THR A 509 -3.21 9.30 2.88
C THR A 509 -4.21 8.22 3.29
N ASP A 510 -5.09 7.79 2.38
CA ASP A 510 -6.06 6.74 2.68
C ASP A 510 -5.38 5.39 2.94
N THR A 511 -4.39 5.01 2.14
CA THR A 511 -3.66 3.75 2.32
C THR A 511 -2.80 3.78 3.59
N LEU A 512 -2.15 4.90 3.91
CA LEU A 512 -1.40 5.06 5.17
C LEU A 512 -2.32 5.01 6.40
N ARG A 513 -3.52 5.60 6.31
CA ARG A 513 -4.53 5.51 7.38
C ARG A 513 -4.88 4.06 7.73
N ARG A 514 -4.94 3.17 6.74
CA ARG A 514 -5.23 1.74 6.96
C ARG A 514 -4.08 0.99 7.61
N LYS A 515 -2.85 1.45 7.43
CA LYS A 515 -1.63 0.85 8.00
C LYS A 515 -1.35 1.30 9.45
N LEU A 516 -1.77 2.51 9.82
CA LEU A 516 -1.58 3.04 11.18
C LEU A 516 -2.11 2.14 12.31
N PRO A 517 -3.21 1.38 12.15
CA PRO A 517 -3.65 0.41 13.15
C PRO A 517 -2.58 -0.60 13.55
N LEU A 518 -1.66 -0.99 12.67
CA LEU A 518 -0.57 -1.91 13.01
C LEU A 518 0.30 -1.39 14.16
N MET A 519 0.58 -0.08 14.18
CA MET A 519 1.33 0.53 15.28
C MET A 519 0.66 0.28 16.64
N TYR A 520 -0.67 0.30 16.68
CA TYR A 520 -1.46 0.08 17.89
C TYR A 520 -1.55 -1.39 18.25
N GLU A 521 -1.79 -2.22 17.26
CA GLU A 521 -1.93 -3.66 17.41
C GLU A 521 -0.66 -4.28 17.99
N TYR A 522 0.50 -3.81 17.54
CA TYR A 522 1.80 -4.27 18.05
C TYR A 522 2.33 -3.44 19.23
N GLY A 523 1.61 -2.42 19.70
CA GLY A 523 2.01 -1.57 20.82
C GLY A 523 3.29 -0.77 20.57
N LEU A 524 3.55 -0.41 19.31
CA LEU A 524 4.80 0.24 18.92
C LEU A 524 4.91 1.66 19.48
N LYS A 525 6.16 2.13 19.64
CA LYS A 525 6.55 3.46 20.12
C LYS A 525 5.96 4.59 19.27
N GLY A 526 5.79 4.36 17.98
CA GLY A 526 5.32 5.36 17.04
C GLY A 526 5.54 4.97 15.59
N ILE A 527 5.63 5.97 14.74
CA ILE A 527 5.91 5.83 13.30
C ILE A 527 7.24 6.48 12.94
N SER A 528 7.88 5.93 11.90
CA SER A 528 9.08 6.48 11.24
C SER A 528 8.80 6.61 9.75
N VAL A 529 8.75 7.83 9.23
CA VAL A 529 8.24 8.11 7.89
C VAL A 529 9.36 8.53 6.95
N TRP A 530 9.61 7.76 5.89
CA TRP A 530 10.55 8.06 4.83
C TRP A 530 9.80 8.55 3.59
N ARG A 531 9.81 9.83 3.23
CA ARG A 531 10.44 10.97 3.88
C ARG A 531 9.63 12.25 3.66
N LEU A 532 9.96 13.30 4.41
CA LEU A 532 9.42 14.66 4.24
C LEU A 532 9.55 15.18 2.80
N GLY A 533 8.46 15.78 2.31
CA GLY A 533 8.35 16.35 0.97
C GLY A 533 7.92 15.35 -0.10
N PHE A 534 7.77 14.07 0.25
CA PHE A 534 7.30 13.03 -0.68
C PHE A 534 5.87 12.59 -0.40
N GLU A 535 5.34 12.96 0.77
CA GLU A 535 4.02 12.55 1.23
C GLU A 535 2.88 13.17 0.40
N ASP A 536 1.77 12.46 0.35
CA ASP A 536 0.47 13.01 -0.04
C ASP A 536 0.19 14.26 0.83
N PRO A 537 -0.11 15.43 0.28
CA PRO A 537 -0.34 16.65 1.06
C PRO A 537 -1.37 16.51 2.18
N SER A 538 -2.32 15.59 2.05
CA SER A 538 -3.33 15.32 3.08
C SER A 538 -2.84 14.35 4.18
N PHE A 539 -1.64 13.78 4.09
CA PHE A 539 -1.04 12.91 5.12
C PHE A 539 -1.09 13.54 6.51
N TRP A 540 -0.83 14.84 6.60
CA TRP A 540 -0.79 15.57 7.86
C TRP A 540 -2.14 15.66 8.59
N THR A 541 -3.23 15.32 7.91
CA THR A 541 -4.54 15.15 8.57
C THR A 541 -4.60 13.92 9.47
N LEU A 542 -3.68 12.96 9.28
CA LEU A 542 -3.55 11.77 10.10
C LEU A 542 -2.78 12.02 11.41
N ILE A 543 -2.02 13.10 11.45
CA ILE A 543 -1.10 13.41 12.55
C ILE A 543 -1.64 14.65 13.30
N PRO A 544 -2.13 14.49 14.52
CA PRO A 544 -2.58 15.66 15.29
C PRO A 544 -1.40 16.55 15.67
N PRO A 545 -1.60 17.86 15.77
CA PRO A 545 -0.60 18.77 16.33
C PRO A 545 -0.23 18.36 17.76
N ARG A 546 1.06 18.48 18.11
CA ARG A 546 1.53 18.36 19.49
C ARG A 546 0.88 19.45 20.35
N ARG A 547 0.56 19.13 21.57
CA ARG A 547 -0.03 20.08 22.53
C ARG A 547 1.02 20.96 23.19
#